data_376a4aec509306e402ea936517b01e91
#
_entry.id   376a4aec509306e402ea936517b01e91
#
_cell.length_a   1.000
_cell.length_b   1.000
_cell.length_c   1.000
_cell.angle_alpha   90.00
_cell.angle_beta   90.00
_cell.angle_gamma   90.00
#
_symmetry.space_group_name_H-M   'P 1'
#
loop_
_entity.id
_entity.type
_entity.pdbx_description
1 polymer ?
#
loop_
_entity_poly.entity_id
_entity_poly.type
_entity_poly.pdbx_seq_one_letter_code
_entity_poly.pdbx_strand_id
1 'polypeptide(L)'
;MLSIKQNKKHRGSYAIILIAVCLVGVGLYVLALAVSPSVAPLIFTKPINAKALPKAKNGENRIVIPRIGVNIPYGKGRVALDRGAEWRHPERGNPKDGGNFVIAAHRFSIQPTPMGTIEKSPFYNIDKMKLGDNIVVDYDGARYAYEITKIFEVKPNQVEIEAPSEEAKLTLYSCELG
;
A
#
# COMPACT_ATOMS: atom_id res chain seq x y z
N MET A 1 65.70 37.37 13.55
CA MET A 1 64.31 37.50 14.06
C MET A 1 63.42 36.65 13.16
N LEU A 2 63.00 35.47 13.64
CA LEU A 2 62.20 34.50 12.88
C LEU A 2 60.71 34.71 13.28
N SER A 3 59.88 35.13 12.33
CA SER A 3 58.43 35.26 12.51
C SER A 3 57.75 33.96 12.07
N ILE A 4 57.17 33.20 12.99
CA ILE A 4 56.41 31.99 12.72
C ILE A 4 54.95 32.36 12.61
N LYS A 5 54.41 32.25 11.38
CA LYS A 5 52.97 32.46 11.12
C LYS A 5 52.17 31.24 11.56
N GLN A 6 51.32 31.39 12.54
CA GLN A 6 50.38 30.34 12.95
C GLN A 6 49.33 30.09 11.85
N ASN A 7 49.33 28.87 11.32
CA ASN A 7 48.33 28.43 10.36
C ASN A 7 47.05 28.08 11.12
N LYS A 8 46.06 28.97 11.11
CA LYS A 8 44.75 28.70 11.68
C LYS A 8 44.09 27.55 10.89
N LYS A 9 44.19 26.34 11.44
CA LYS A 9 43.57 25.15 10.87
C LYS A 9 42.08 25.41 10.63
N HIS A 10 41.62 25.15 9.40
CA HIS A 10 40.23 25.22 8.93
C HIS A 10 39.29 24.18 9.59
N ARG A 11 39.33 24.00 10.93
CA ARG A 11 38.49 23.04 11.65
C ARG A 11 37.01 23.34 11.53
N GLY A 12 36.64 24.63 11.42
CA GLY A 12 35.23 25.04 11.24
C GLY A 12 34.65 24.66 9.87
N SER A 13 35.46 24.72 8.81
CA SER A 13 35.01 24.38 7.44
C SER A 13 34.64 22.91 7.29
N TYR A 14 35.42 22.02 7.90
CA TYR A 14 35.14 20.56 7.85
C TYR A 14 33.88 20.20 8.62
N ALA A 15 33.60 20.84 9.74
CA ALA A 15 32.37 20.61 10.51
C ALA A 15 31.13 21.04 9.70
N ILE A 16 31.18 22.18 9.02
CA ILE A 16 30.09 22.66 8.16
C ILE A 16 29.86 21.70 6.98
N ILE A 17 30.94 21.23 6.33
CA ILE A 17 30.84 20.25 5.24
C ILE A 17 30.22 18.95 5.75
N LEU A 18 30.65 18.44 6.89
CA LEU A 18 30.09 17.22 7.49
C LEU A 18 28.60 17.36 7.77
N ILE A 19 28.17 18.48 8.36
CA ILE A 19 26.75 18.76 8.62
C ILE A 19 25.98 18.82 7.32
N ALA A 20 26.51 19.49 6.30
CA ALA A 20 25.84 19.59 5.00
C ALA A 20 25.68 18.20 4.35
N VAL A 21 26.71 17.35 4.39
CA VAL A 21 26.64 15.98 3.88
C VAL A 21 25.61 15.15 4.65
N CYS A 22 25.56 15.26 5.98
CA CYS A 22 24.56 14.59 6.80
C CYS A 22 23.13 15.04 6.44
N LEU A 23 22.91 16.34 6.28
CA LEU A 23 21.59 16.87 5.91
C LEU A 23 21.14 16.41 4.52
N VAL A 24 22.07 16.39 3.55
CA VAL A 24 21.78 15.84 2.22
C VAL A 24 21.45 14.35 2.30
N GLY A 25 22.23 13.58 3.09
CA GLY A 25 21.96 12.15 3.31
C GLY A 25 20.57 11.88 3.91
N VAL A 26 20.22 12.64 4.95
CA VAL A 26 18.88 12.56 5.56
C VAL A 26 17.79 12.95 4.56
N GLY A 27 18.00 14.02 3.79
CA GLY A 27 17.04 14.46 2.77
C GLY A 27 16.81 13.40 1.69
N LEU A 28 17.87 12.79 1.17
CA LEU A 28 17.78 11.70 0.20
C LEU A 28 17.09 10.45 0.78
N TYR A 29 17.35 10.14 2.05
CA TYR A 29 16.70 9.04 2.73
C TYR A 29 15.18 9.25 2.86
N VAL A 30 14.75 10.43 3.33
CA VAL A 30 13.33 10.77 3.44
C VAL A 30 12.65 10.76 2.06
N LEU A 31 13.34 11.28 1.04
CA LEU A 31 12.86 11.22 -0.33
C LEU A 31 12.67 9.76 -0.80
N ALA A 32 13.64 8.88 -0.50
CA ALA A 32 13.52 7.46 -0.83
C ALA A 32 12.33 6.80 -0.13
N LEU A 33 12.04 7.14 1.13
CA LEU A 33 10.83 6.65 1.82
C LEU A 33 9.55 7.11 1.11
N ALA A 34 9.45 8.39 0.77
CA ALA A 34 8.26 8.98 0.17
C ALA A 34 7.99 8.44 -1.25
N VAL A 35 9.04 8.25 -2.06
CA VAL A 35 8.93 7.84 -3.47
C VAL A 35 8.84 6.32 -3.63
N SER A 36 9.27 5.56 -2.62
CA SER A 36 9.36 4.09 -2.71
C SER A 36 8.08 3.38 -3.19
N PRO A 37 6.85 3.72 -2.76
CA PRO A 37 5.65 3.05 -3.25
C PRO A 37 5.33 3.35 -4.72
N SER A 38 5.76 4.53 -5.22
CA SER A 38 5.56 4.90 -6.62
C SER A 38 6.45 4.12 -7.57
N VAL A 39 7.69 3.84 -7.16
CA VAL A 39 8.69 3.14 -8.00
C VAL A 39 8.72 1.64 -7.77
N ALA A 40 8.18 1.17 -6.65
CA ALA A 40 8.13 -0.26 -6.32
C ALA A 40 7.53 -1.12 -7.44
N PRO A 41 6.41 -0.75 -8.08
CA PRO A 41 5.84 -1.51 -9.18
C PRO A 41 6.77 -1.62 -10.39
N LEU A 42 7.64 -0.64 -10.60
CA LEU A 42 8.58 -0.64 -11.73
C LEU A 42 9.81 -1.53 -11.50
N ILE A 43 10.19 -1.72 -10.22
CA ILE A 43 11.43 -2.40 -9.85
C ILE A 43 11.18 -3.82 -9.33
N PHE A 44 10.13 -4.01 -8.55
CA PHE A 44 9.91 -5.23 -7.76
C PHE A 44 8.70 -6.06 -8.20
N THR A 45 7.79 -5.55 -9.02
CA THR A 45 6.64 -6.34 -9.43
C THR A 45 6.93 -7.12 -10.70
N LYS A 46 7.14 -8.42 -10.55
CA LYS A 46 6.81 -9.35 -11.62
C LYS A 46 5.30 -9.24 -11.85
N PRO A 47 4.83 -9.15 -13.12
CA PRO A 47 3.39 -9.16 -13.39
C PRO A 47 2.75 -10.36 -12.68
N ILE A 48 1.78 -10.09 -11.81
CA ILE A 48 1.06 -11.17 -11.14
C ILE A 48 0.19 -11.85 -12.18
N ASN A 49 0.54 -13.08 -12.52
CA ASN A 49 -0.29 -13.91 -13.39
C ASN A 49 -1.38 -14.55 -12.52
N ALA A 50 -2.60 -14.04 -12.60
CA ALA A 50 -3.74 -14.57 -11.85
C ALA A 50 -3.99 -16.06 -12.09
N LYS A 51 -3.65 -16.57 -13.28
CA LYS A 51 -3.79 -18.01 -13.65
C LYS A 51 -2.70 -18.89 -13.01
N ALA A 52 -1.56 -18.30 -12.64
CA ALA A 52 -0.43 -19.01 -12.02
C ALA A 52 -0.42 -18.91 -10.48
N LEU A 53 -1.46 -18.33 -9.88
CA LEU A 53 -1.59 -18.27 -8.43
C LEU A 53 -1.72 -19.69 -7.84
N PRO A 54 -1.08 -19.97 -6.70
CA PRO A 54 -1.27 -21.22 -5.98
C PRO A 54 -2.75 -21.40 -5.61
N LYS A 55 -3.17 -22.64 -5.40
CA LYS A 55 -4.56 -22.91 -4.96
C LYS A 55 -4.86 -22.17 -3.66
N ALA A 56 -6.10 -21.69 -3.55
CA ALA A 56 -6.62 -21.12 -2.29
C ALA A 56 -6.53 -22.18 -1.19
N LYS A 57 -6.17 -21.76 0.02
CA LYS A 57 -6.02 -22.63 1.18
C LYS A 57 -7.04 -22.26 2.24
N ASN A 58 -7.57 -23.27 2.92
CA ASN A 58 -8.44 -23.07 4.08
C ASN A 58 -7.72 -22.24 5.14
N GLY A 59 -8.42 -21.22 5.69
CA GLY A 59 -7.88 -20.34 6.71
C GLY A 59 -6.94 -19.24 6.20
N GLU A 60 -6.61 -19.23 4.90
CA GLU A 60 -5.87 -18.14 4.29
C GLU A 60 -6.79 -17.25 3.43
N ASN A 61 -7.04 -16.05 3.91
CA ASN A 61 -7.77 -15.03 3.15
C ASN A 61 -6.78 -14.08 2.48
N ARG A 62 -6.86 -13.94 1.16
CA ARG A 62 -5.95 -13.13 0.36
C ARG A 62 -6.70 -12.34 -0.70
N ILE A 63 -6.23 -11.13 -0.96
CA ILE A 63 -6.67 -10.34 -2.10
C ILE A 63 -5.50 -10.12 -3.06
N VAL A 64 -5.74 -10.34 -4.33
CA VAL A 64 -4.75 -10.16 -5.39
C VAL A 64 -5.32 -9.20 -6.43
N ILE A 65 -4.60 -8.12 -6.68
CA ILE A 65 -4.95 -7.10 -7.68
C ILE A 65 -3.76 -6.99 -8.65
N PRO A 66 -3.77 -7.76 -9.74
CA PRO A 66 -2.62 -7.90 -10.63
C PRO A 66 -2.14 -6.57 -11.21
N ARG A 67 -3.08 -5.69 -11.58
CA ARG A 67 -2.76 -4.40 -12.20
C ARG A 67 -1.84 -3.52 -11.38
N ILE A 68 -2.00 -3.51 -10.07
CA ILE A 68 -1.21 -2.68 -9.15
C ILE A 68 -0.24 -3.49 -8.30
N GLY A 69 -0.04 -4.76 -8.63
CA GLY A 69 0.93 -5.64 -7.97
C GLY A 69 0.58 -6.02 -6.53
N VAL A 70 -0.69 -5.92 -6.14
CA VAL A 70 -1.15 -6.27 -4.78
C VAL A 70 -1.36 -7.77 -4.67
N ASN A 71 -0.79 -8.36 -3.62
CA ASN A 71 -1.01 -9.75 -3.19
C ASN A 71 -0.81 -9.83 -1.68
N ILE A 72 -1.88 -9.54 -0.92
CA ILE A 72 -1.82 -9.35 0.53
C ILE A 72 -2.88 -10.18 1.26
N PRO A 73 -2.64 -10.54 2.52
CA PRO A 73 -3.68 -11.10 3.37
C PRO A 73 -4.73 -10.04 3.70
N TYR A 74 -5.95 -10.48 3.99
CA TYR A 74 -6.97 -9.65 4.60
C TYR A 74 -7.63 -10.37 5.78
N GLY A 75 -8.23 -9.62 6.67
CA GLY A 75 -8.90 -10.15 7.85
C GLY A 75 -9.77 -9.12 8.55
N LYS A 76 -10.32 -9.47 9.69
CA LYS A 76 -11.24 -8.62 10.46
C LYS A 76 -10.47 -7.71 11.40
N GLY A 77 -10.93 -6.46 11.51
CA GLY A 77 -10.47 -5.47 12.47
C GLY A 77 -9.11 -4.85 12.15
N ARG A 78 -8.76 -3.84 12.95
CA ARG A 78 -7.63 -2.93 12.72
C ARG A 78 -6.27 -3.63 12.60
N VAL A 79 -6.06 -4.72 13.34
CA VAL A 79 -4.81 -5.49 13.24
C VAL A 79 -4.61 -6.07 11.83
N ALA A 80 -5.70 -6.43 11.15
CA ALA A 80 -5.62 -6.90 9.76
C ALA A 80 -5.26 -5.78 8.79
N LEU A 81 -5.76 -4.55 9.02
CA LEU A 81 -5.38 -3.37 8.26
C LEU A 81 -3.86 -3.14 8.31
N ASP A 82 -3.26 -3.27 9.50
CA ASP A 82 -1.83 -3.10 9.69
C ASP A 82 -0.99 -4.22 9.04
N ARG A 83 -1.57 -5.38 8.79
CA ARG A 83 -0.91 -6.54 8.18
C ARG A 83 -1.16 -6.68 6.66
N GLY A 84 -2.06 -5.89 6.12
CA GLY A 84 -2.42 -5.96 4.71
C GLY A 84 -3.71 -5.18 4.43
N ALA A 85 -4.88 -5.84 4.60
CA ALA A 85 -6.17 -5.21 4.40
C ALA A 85 -7.19 -5.62 5.47
N GLU A 86 -8.09 -4.71 5.77
CA GLU A 86 -9.21 -4.95 6.68
C GLU A 86 -10.46 -5.33 5.90
N TRP A 87 -11.08 -6.45 6.28
CA TRP A 87 -12.44 -6.78 5.93
C TRP A 87 -13.38 -6.02 6.86
N ARG A 88 -13.96 -4.97 6.32
CA ARG A 88 -14.92 -4.11 7.01
C ARG A 88 -16.28 -4.76 7.00
N HIS A 89 -17.01 -4.65 8.09
CA HIS A 89 -18.40 -5.12 8.18
C HIS A 89 -18.63 -6.54 7.65
N PRO A 90 -18.00 -7.56 8.29
CA PRO A 90 -18.15 -8.96 7.83
C PRO A 90 -19.58 -9.48 7.79
N GLU A 91 -20.49 -8.82 8.51
CA GLU A 91 -21.91 -9.10 8.53
C GLU A 91 -22.67 -8.62 7.29
N ARG A 92 -22.05 -7.77 6.45
CA ARG A 92 -22.69 -7.15 5.27
C ARG A 92 -22.43 -7.89 3.98
N GLY A 93 -21.47 -8.80 3.96
CA GLY A 93 -21.19 -9.61 2.79
C GLY A 93 -19.82 -10.29 2.83
N ASN A 94 -19.71 -11.35 2.07
CA ASN A 94 -18.47 -12.10 1.84
C ASN A 94 -18.48 -12.72 0.44
N PRO A 95 -17.34 -13.22 -0.06
CA PRO A 95 -17.28 -13.77 -1.42
C PRO A 95 -18.18 -14.96 -1.69
N LYS A 96 -18.55 -15.75 -0.67
CA LYS A 96 -19.32 -16.98 -0.81
C LYS A 96 -20.82 -16.72 -0.81
N ASP A 97 -21.30 -15.90 0.13
CA ASP A 97 -22.73 -15.70 0.37
C ASP A 97 -23.26 -14.45 -0.33
N GLY A 98 -22.38 -13.63 -0.91
CA GLY A 98 -22.75 -12.38 -1.57
C GLY A 98 -22.84 -11.20 -0.62
N GLY A 99 -23.66 -10.19 -0.97
CA GLY A 99 -23.73 -8.93 -0.27
C GLY A 99 -22.56 -7.98 -0.60
N ASN A 100 -22.36 -6.94 0.22
CA ASN A 100 -21.27 -6.00 0.05
C ASN A 100 -20.02 -6.44 0.82
N PHE A 101 -19.10 -7.11 0.14
CA PHE A 101 -17.80 -7.47 0.68
C PHE A 101 -16.86 -6.27 0.64
N VAL A 102 -16.62 -5.63 1.78
CA VAL A 102 -15.89 -4.36 1.87
C VAL A 102 -14.47 -4.58 2.35
N ILE A 103 -13.48 -4.17 1.57
CA ILE A 103 -12.05 -4.25 1.88
C ILE A 103 -11.44 -2.86 1.88
N ALA A 104 -10.78 -2.51 2.98
CA ALA A 104 -10.01 -1.28 3.13
C ALA A 104 -8.53 -1.60 3.33
N ALA A 105 -7.65 -0.79 2.77
CA ALA A 105 -6.22 -0.87 3.03
C ALA A 105 -5.57 0.53 3.01
N HIS A 106 -4.37 0.62 3.59
CA HIS A 106 -3.65 1.89 3.61
C HIS A 106 -3.25 2.31 2.19
N ARG A 107 -3.50 3.58 1.85
CA ARG A 107 -2.98 4.17 0.64
C ARG A 107 -1.51 4.53 0.77
N PHE A 108 -1.17 5.21 1.87
CA PHE A 108 0.21 5.56 2.17
C PHE A 108 0.44 5.51 3.68
N SER A 109 1.51 4.83 4.08
CA SER A 109 1.95 4.74 5.47
C SER A 109 3.48 4.71 5.51
N ILE A 110 4.08 5.86 5.83
CA ILE A 110 5.53 5.98 5.90
C ILE A 110 6.08 5.12 7.03
N GLN A 111 7.12 4.36 6.73
CA GLN A 111 7.80 3.48 7.66
C GLN A 111 9.30 3.83 7.73
N PRO A 112 10.03 3.34 8.73
CA PRO A 112 11.47 3.59 8.83
C PRO A 112 12.31 3.10 7.65
N THR A 113 11.78 2.21 6.80
CA THR A 113 12.47 1.72 5.61
C THR A 113 11.62 1.85 4.36
N PRO A 114 12.22 2.03 3.16
CA PRO A 114 11.49 2.05 1.91
C PRO A 114 10.64 0.79 1.69
N MET A 115 11.18 -0.40 2.00
CA MET A 115 10.45 -1.67 1.88
C MET A 115 9.25 -1.70 2.83
N GLY A 116 9.42 -1.29 4.08
CA GLY A 116 8.32 -1.19 5.04
C GLY A 116 7.24 -0.21 4.58
N THR A 117 7.62 0.93 3.96
CA THR A 117 6.67 1.89 3.39
C THR A 117 5.88 1.25 2.24
N ILE A 118 6.53 0.48 1.36
CA ILE A 118 5.87 -0.25 0.28
C ILE A 118 4.87 -1.26 0.85
N GLU A 119 5.31 -2.10 1.79
CA GLU A 119 4.48 -3.15 2.40
C GLU A 119 3.27 -2.59 3.15
N LYS A 120 3.42 -1.41 3.78
CA LYS A 120 2.36 -0.72 4.52
C LYS A 120 1.52 0.25 3.69
N SER A 121 1.73 0.28 2.38
CA SER A 121 1.00 1.13 1.44
C SER A 121 0.42 0.31 0.28
N PRO A 122 -0.32 -0.79 0.55
CA PRO A 122 -0.73 -1.72 -0.51
C PRO A 122 -1.65 -1.07 -1.54
N PHE A 123 -2.47 -0.09 -1.15
CA PHE A 123 -3.38 0.61 -2.07
C PHE A 123 -2.83 1.95 -2.57
N TYR A 124 -1.49 2.15 -2.52
CA TYR A 124 -0.87 3.37 -3.02
C TYR A 124 -1.26 3.70 -4.46
N ASN A 125 -1.31 2.69 -5.31
CA ASN A 125 -1.61 2.82 -6.74
C ASN A 125 -3.08 2.48 -7.09
N ILE A 126 -4.02 2.55 -6.14
CA ILE A 126 -5.43 2.20 -6.39
C ILE A 126 -6.07 3.10 -7.46
N ASP A 127 -5.61 4.33 -7.59
CA ASP A 127 -6.01 5.29 -8.64
C ASP A 127 -5.61 4.86 -10.07
N LYS A 128 -4.70 3.90 -10.20
CA LYS A 128 -4.28 3.34 -11.51
C LYS A 128 -5.16 2.20 -12.00
N MET A 129 -6.15 1.79 -11.20
CA MET A 129 -7.14 0.79 -11.58
C MET A 129 -8.05 1.32 -12.70
N LYS A 130 -8.54 0.42 -13.53
CA LYS A 130 -9.43 0.73 -14.66
C LYS A 130 -10.65 -0.17 -14.65
N LEU A 131 -11.73 0.30 -15.29
CA LEU A 131 -12.88 -0.55 -15.56
C LEU A 131 -12.44 -1.80 -16.35
N GLY A 132 -12.99 -2.96 -15.99
CA GLY A 132 -12.61 -4.25 -16.56
C GLY A 132 -11.38 -4.91 -15.92
N ASP A 133 -10.67 -4.24 -15.00
CA ASP A 133 -9.57 -4.89 -14.29
C ASP A 133 -10.10 -5.99 -13.35
N ASN A 134 -9.37 -7.11 -13.31
CA ASN A 134 -9.73 -8.26 -12.50
C ASN A 134 -9.09 -8.19 -11.10
N ILE A 135 -9.87 -8.61 -10.11
CA ILE A 135 -9.45 -8.79 -8.72
C ILE A 135 -9.74 -10.23 -8.34
N VAL A 136 -8.78 -10.87 -7.70
CA VAL A 136 -8.92 -12.24 -7.22
C VAL A 136 -8.96 -12.22 -5.70
N VAL A 137 -9.90 -12.94 -5.12
CA VAL A 137 -10.09 -13.08 -3.68
C VAL A 137 -10.08 -14.56 -3.32
N ASP A 138 -9.18 -14.95 -2.45
CA ASP A 138 -9.20 -16.27 -1.81
C ASP A 138 -9.92 -16.15 -0.46
N TYR A 139 -10.96 -16.94 -0.29
CA TYR A 139 -11.81 -16.97 0.90
C TYR A 139 -12.29 -18.39 1.18
N ASP A 140 -12.13 -18.87 2.41
CA ASP A 140 -12.59 -20.18 2.87
C ASP A 140 -12.16 -21.34 1.95
N GLY A 141 -10.90 -21.31 1.48
CA GLY A 141 -10.34 -22.32 0.58
C GLY A 141 -10.81 -22.26 -0.87
N ALA A 142 -11.69 -21.32 -1.21
CA ALA A 142 -12.18 -21.09 -2.56
C ALA A 142 -11.63 -19.80 -3.16
N ARG A 143 -11.60 -19.72 -4.48
CA ARG A 143 -11.17 -18.53 -5.23
C ARG A 143 -12.33 -17.89 -5.96
N TYR A 144 -12.45 -16.59 -5.79
CA TYR A 144 -13.48 -15.74 -6.39
C TYR A 144 -12.82 -14.70 -7.27
N ALA A 145 -13.44 -14.38 -8.39
CA ALA A 145 -13.00 -13.33 -9.31
C ALA A 145 -14.03 -12.21 -9.35
N TYR A 146 -13.55 -10.99 -9.30
CA TYR A 146 -14.33 -9.78 -9.46
C TYR A 146 -13.76 -8.95 -10.61
N GLU A 147 -14.61 -8.19 -11.26
CA GLU A 147 -14.25 -7.22 -12.28
C GLU A 147 -14.66 -5.82 -11.83
N ILE A 148 -13.81 -4.84 -12.07
CA ILE A 148 -14.13 -3.44 -11.71
C ILE A 148 -15.17 -2.90 -12.68
N THR A 149 -16.34 -2.59 -12.14
CA THR A 149 -17.47 -2.01 -12.90
C THR A 149 -17.65 -0.52 -12.62
N LYS A 150 -17.10 0.00 -11.52
CA LYS A 150 -17.25 1.41 -11.13
C LYS A 150 -16.02 1.91 -10.38
N ILE A 151 -15.58 3.12 -10.69
CA ILE A 151 -14.50 3.84 -9.99
C ILE A 151 -15.02 5.23 -9.68
N PHE A 152 -14.88 5.67 -8.43
CA PHE A 152 -15.35 6.99 -8.00
C PHE A 152 -14.66 7.40 -6.71
N GLU A 153 -14.69 8.68 -6.41
CA GLU A 153 -14.23 9.27 -5.16
C GLU A 153 -15.41 9.56 -4.24
N VAL A 154 -15.19 9.43 -2.95
CA VAL A 154 -16.20 9.72 -1.93
C VAL A 154 -15.60 10.61 -0.84
N LYS A 155 -16.43 11.44 -0.24
CA LYS A 155 -16.05 12.21 0.93
C LYS A 155 -16.01 11.31 2.17
N PRO A 156 -15.22 11.65 3.21
CA PRO A 156 -15.09 10.83 4.43
C PRO A 156 -16.42 10.55 5.16
N ASN A 157 -17.42 11.38 4.97
CA ASN A 157 -18.77 11.22 5.56
C ASN A 157 -19.73 10.41 4.71
N GLN A 158 -19.35 9.98 3.52
CA GLN A 158 -20.16 9.16 2.62
C GLN A 158 -19.96 7.68 2.91
N VAL A 159 -20.50 7.23 4.05
CA VAL A 159 -20.37 5.83 4.52
C VAL A 159 -21.30 4.85 3.79
N GLU A 160 -22.13 5.34 2.89
CA GLU A 160 -23.10 4.55 2.10
C GLU A 160 -22.38 3.53 1.19
N ILE A 161 -21.10 3.77 0.86
CA ILE A 161 -20.30 2.80 0.10
C ILE A 161 -20.13 1.47 0.83
N GLU A 162 -20.21 1.50 2.14
CA GLU A 162 -20.12 0.30 3.01
C GLU A 162 -21.51 -0.31 3.31
N ALA A 163 -22.61 0.29 2.85
CA ALA A 163 -23.94 -0.21 3.13
C ALA A 163 -24.17 -1.66 2.64
N PRO A 164 -25.03 -2.43 3.28
CA PRO A 164 -25.44 -3.75 2.77
C PRO A 164 -25.93 -3.69 1.31
N SER A 165 -25.79 -4.79 0.60
CA SER A 165 -26.25 -4.93 -0.78
C SER A 165 -26.92 -6.27 -0.97
N GLU A 166 -27.99 -6.31 -1.74
CA GLU A 166 -28.61 -7.57 -2.18
C GLU A 166 -27.77 -8.25 -3.28
N GLU A 167 -27.05 -7.44 -4.08
CA GLU A 167 -26.14 -7.94 -5.10
C GLU A 167 -24.77 -8.29 -4.51
N ALA A 168 -24.19 -9.39 -4.97
CA ALA A 168 -22.83 -9.76 -4.65
C ALA A 168 -21.84 -8.76 -5.26
N LYS A 169 -21.19 -7.95 -4.43
CA LYS A 169 -20.19 -6.97 -4.88
C LYS A 169 -18.99 -6.91 -3.94
N LEU A 170 -17.85 -6.52 -4.50
CA LEU A 170 -16.65 -6.17 -3.77
C LEU A 170 -16.47 -4.65 -3.81
N THR A 171 -16.40 -4.03 -2.66
CA THR A 171 -16.06 -2.61 -2.50
C THR A 171 -14.62 -2.48 -1.97
N LEU A 172 -13.74 -1.87 -2.76
CA LEU A 172 -12.37 -1.55 -2.34
C LEU A 172 -12.23 -0.05 -2.13
N TYR A 173 -11.61 0.35 -1.03
CA TYR A 173 -11.27 1.75 -0.84
C TYR A 173 -10.01 1.96 0.01
N SER A 174 -9.47 3.15 -0.07
CA SER A 174 -8.39 3.66 0.80
C SER A 174 -8.62 5.13 1.09
N CYS A 175 -7.98 5.64 2.14
CA CYS A 175 -7.93 7.08 2.36
C CYS A 175 -7.19 7.76 1.22
N GLU A 176 -7.60 8.98 0.87
CA GLU A 176 -6.87 9.79 -0.10
C GLU A 176 -5.54 10.26 0.48
N LEU A 177 -4.54 10.46 -0.40
CA LEU A 177 -3.31 11.15 -0.02
C LEU A 177 -3.67 12.64 0.03
N GLY A 178 -3.86 13.17 1.25
CA GLY A 178 -4.06 14.59 1.49
C GLY A 178 -2.80 15.42 1.25
#